data_06537cfbc430770d1e8b4feaf884f2dc
#
_entry.id   06537cfbc430770d1e8b4feaf884f2dc
#
_cell.length_a   1.000
_cell.length_b   1.000
_cell.length_c   1.000
_cell.angle_alpha   90.00
_cell.angle_beta   90.00
_cell.angle_gamma   90.00
#
_symmetry.space_group_name_H-M   'P 1'
#
loop_
_entity.id
_entity.type
_entity.pdbx_description
1 polymer ?
#
loop_
_entity_poly.entity_id
_entity_poly.type
_entity_poly.pdbx_seq_one_letter_code
_entity_poly.pdbx_strand_id
1 'polypeptide(L)'
;MKLVIHDLKQEEWALLADRYPDARVISEDRPIRPCVGCFGCWCVTPGECVVKDGFHDMGEQIHRAEEVVVISRYTYGGFSGFVKNVFDRSLAYVLPQFEIVKGESHHKKRYAEDKPFTFIFYGQELTEAEKRSAWRYVKAVCTNIRGHVKNVLFRDEMVPAAASGEESRPVCPEVPTSAAPGKPLTTGKTA
;
A
#
# COMPACT_ATOMS: atom_id res chain seq x y z
N MET A 1 6.93 -17.10 -0.36
CA MET A 1 7.53 -16.12 -1.29
C MET A 1 7.00 -14.72 -0.97
N LYS A 2 7.87 -13.69 -0.89
CA LYS A 2 7.45 -12.28 -0.73
C LYS A 2 7.21 -11.63 -2.09
N LEU A 3 6.33 -10.62 -2.12
CA LEU A 3 6.21 -9.67 -3.22
C LEU A 3 6.86 -8.35 -2.78
N VAL A 4 7.86 -7.88 -3.52
CA VAL A 4 8.50 -6.58 -3.29
C VAL A 4 8.07 -5.61 -4.39
N ILE A 5 7.50 -4.47 -4.00
CA ILE A 5 7.11 -3.38 -4.91
C ILE A 5 7.99 -2.19 -4.55
N HIS A 6 8.79 -1.68 -5.50
CA HIS A 6 9.69 -0.56 -5.22
C HIS A 6 9.91 0.37 -6.42
N ASP A 7 10.28 1.61 -6.11
CA ASP A 7 10.69 2.67 -7.03
C ASP A 7 12.18 3.05 -6.89
N LEU A 8 12.98 2.14 -6.33
CA LEU A 8 14.43 2.30 -6.22
C LEU A 8 15.08 2.24 -7.59
N LYS A 9 16.16 2.99 -7.78
CA LYS A 9 17.05 2.81 -8.94
C LYS A 9 17.72 1.44 -8.89
N GLN A 10 18.20 0.97 -10.04
CA GLN A 10 18.79 -0.36 -10.14
C GLN A 10 19.98 -0.54 -9.20
N GLU A 11 20.82 0.48 -9.03
CA GLU A 11 21.97 0.46 -8.14
C GLU A 11 21.57 0.35 -6.67
N GLU A 12 20.51 1.07 -6.27
CA GLU A 12 19.97 1.03 -4.91
C GLU A 12 19.32 -0.32 -4.61
N TRP A 13 18.58 -0.88 -5.59
CA TRP A 13 18.00 -2.20 -5.45
C TRP A 13 19.05 -3.30 -5.33
N ALA A 14 20.13 -3.25 -6.13
CA ALA A 14 21.21 -4.22 -6.08
C ALA A 14 21.82 -4.39 -4.68
N LEU A 15 21.84 -3.32 -3.87
CA LEU A 15 22.34 -3.33 -2.50
C LEU A 15 21.38 -4.01 -1.49
N LEU A 16 20.11 -4.19 -1.89
CA LEU A 16 19.06 -4.76 -1.02
C LEU A 16 18.61 -6.14 -1.48
N ALA A 17 18.89 -6.52 -2.72
CA ALA A 17 18.34 -7.73 -3.36
C ALA A 17 18.62 -9.00 -2.53
N ASP A 18 19.80 -9.11 -1.93
CA ASP A 18 20.19 -10.25 -1.08
C ASP A 18 19.31 -10.43 0.17
N ARG A 19 18.57 -9.41 0.59
CA ARG A 19 17.58 -9.50 1.69
C ARG A 19 16.27 -10.14 1.25
N TYR A 20 16.07 -10.30 -0.05
CA TYR A 20 14.84 -10.78 -0.67
C TYR A 20 15.12 -11.85 -1.75
N PRO A 21 15.87 -12.93 -1.43
CA PRO A 21 16.46 -13.85 -2.44
C PRO A 21 15.38 -14.54 -3.31
N ASP A 22 14.22 -14.83 -2.74
CA ASP A 22 13.12 -15.54 -3.44
C ASP A 22 11.90 -14.63 -3.68
N ALA A 23 12.09 -13.31 -3.67
CA ALA A 23 10.98 -12.40 -3.85
C ALA A 23 10.59 -12.25 -5.33
N ARG A 24 9.29 -12.15 -5.58
CA ARG A 24 8.79 -11.53 -6.81
C ARG A 24 8.98 -10.03 -6.70
N VAL A 25 9.67 -9.42 -7.66
CA VAL A 25 9.98 -7.99 -7.66
C VAL A 25 9.15 -7.27 -8.72
N ILE A 26 8.55 -6.16 -8.34
CA ILE A 26 7.86 -5.18 -9.19
C ILE A 26 8.59 -3.86 -9.04
N SER A 27 9.23 -3.40 -10.10
CA SER A 27 10.07 -2.21 -10.14
C SER A 27 9.71 -1.28 -11.29
N GLU A 28 10.22 -0.06 -11.25
CA GLU A 28 10.03 0.96 -12.29
C GLU A 28 11.00 0.76 -13.48
N ASP A 29 11.35 -0.49 -13.80
CA ASP A 29 12.21 -0.87 -14.93
C ASP A 29 11.49 -0.82 -16.29
N ARG A 30 10.18 -0.72 -16.25
CA ARG A 30 9.31 -0.61 -17.45
C ARG A 30 8.11 0.31 -17.16
N PRO A 31 7.58 0.97 -18.21
CA PRO A 31 6.46 1.89 -18.04
C PRO A 31 5.18 1.16 -17.61
N ILE A 32 4.54 1.66 -16.57
CA ILE A 32 3.20 1.24 -16.14
C ILE A 32 2.16 2.22 -16.70
N ARG A 33 1.13 1.72 -17.38
CA ARG A 33 -0.02 2.54 -17.75
C ARG A 33 -0.89 2.83 -16.55
N PRO A 34 -1.32 4.08 -16.32
CA PRO A 34 -2.20 4.41 -15.20
C PRO A 34 -3.55 3.70 -15.31
N CYS A 35 -4.14 3.41 -14.16
CA CYS A 35 -5.51 2.92 -14.10
C CYS A 35 -6.49 4.05 -14.52
N VAL A 36 -7.32 3.78 -15.52
CA VAL A 36 -8.31 4.74 -16.04
C VAL A 36 -9.72 4.50 -15.48
N GLY A 37 -9.86 3.61 -14.49
CA GLY A 37 -11.15 3.33 -13.86
C GLY A 37 -12.19 2.67 -14.78
N CYS A 38 -11.75 1.91 -15.79
CA CYS A 38 -12.66 1.27 -16.76
C CYS A 38 -13.45 0.08 -16.19
N PHE A 39 -13.14 -0.36 -14.98
CA PHE A 39 -13.72 -1.54 -14.30
C PHE A 39 -13.62 -2.86 -15.07
N GLY A 40 -12.83 -2.92 -16.14
CA GLY A 40 -12.64 -4.14 -16.93
C GLY A 40 -12.12 -5.32 -16.12
N CYS A 41 -11.30 -5.06 -15.09
CA CYS A 41 -10.80 -6.07 -14.15
C CYS A 41 -11.88 -6.71 -13.25
N TRP A 42 -13.09 -6.19 -13.28
CA TRP A 42 -14.27 -6.74 -12.59
C TRP A 42 -15.32 -7.29 -13.55
N CYS A 43 -15.50 -6.62 -14.72
CA CYS A 43 -16.61 -6.92 -15.62
C CYS A 43 -16.21 -7.72 -16.87
N VAL A 44 -14.97 -7.53 -17.37
CA VAL A 44 -14.50 -8.15 -18.63
C VAL A 44 -13.55 -9.31 -18.35
N THR A 45 -12.53 -9.09 -17.52
CA THR A 45 -11.54 -10.09 -17.09
C THR A 45 -11.47 -10.16 -15.57
N PRO A 46 -12.47 -10.75 -14.89
CA PRO A 46 -12.55 -10.73 -13.42
C PRO A 46 -11.28 -11.28 -12.76
N GLY A 47 -10.62 -10.43 -11.95
CA GLY A 47 -9.37 -10.77 -11.27
C GLY A 47 -8.12 -10.29 -11.98
N GLU A 48 -8.21 -9.78 -13.21
CA GLU A 48 -7.09 -9.36 -14.03
C GLU A 48 -7.35 -8.02 -14.74
N CYS A 49 -6.36 -7.14 -14.84
CA CYS A 49 -6.52 -5.90 -15.58
C CYS A 49 -6.56 -6.17 -17.08
N VAL A 50 -7.44 -5.49 -17.81
CA VAL A 50 -7.54 -5.58 -19.28
C VAL A 50 -6.31 -5.02 -20.01
N VAL A 51 -5.52 -4.15 -19.34
CA VAL A 51 -4.31 -3.56 -19.93
C VAL A 51 -3.14 -4.51 -19.73
N LYS A 52 -2.65 -5.11 -20.82
CA LYS A 52 -1.59 -6.12 -20.84
C LYS A 52 -0.20 -5.50 -20.99
N ASP A 53 0.27 -4.78 -19.99
CA ASP A 53 1.57 -4.10 -19.94
C ASP A 53 2.57 -4.73 -18.95
N GLY A 54 2.28 -5.95 -18.48
CA GLY A 54 3.09 -6.66 -17.48
C GLY A 54 2.71 -6.37 -16.02
N PHE A 55 1.68 -5.53 -15.79
CA PHE A 55 1.10 -5.24 -14.47
C PHE A 55 -0.39 -5.66 -14.40
N HIS A 56 -0.81 -6.53 -15.30
CA HIS A 56 -2.22 -6.91 -15.42
C HIS A 56 -2.67 -7.91 -14.33
N ASP A 57 -1.76 -8.70 -13.80
CA ASP A 57 -1.99 -9.77 -12.83
C ASP A 57 -1.65 -9.38 -11.38
N MET A 58 -1.51 -8.07 -11.09
CA MET A 58 -1.10 -7.58 -9.77
C MET A 58 -1.98 -8.10 -8.63
N GLY A 59 -3.29 -8.27 -8.86
CA GLY A 59 -4.20 -8.84 -7.87
C GLY A 59 -3.80 -10.27 -7.47
N GLU A 60 -3.46 -11.10 -8.45
CA GLU A 60 -3.00 -12.48 -8.23
C GLU A 60 -1.61 -12.51 -7.58
N GLN A 61 -0.70 -11.63 -7.99
CA GLN A 61 0.64 -11.55 -7.38
C GLN A 61 0.58 -11.20 -5.89
N ILE A 62 -0.29 -10.26 -5.50
CA ILE A 62 -0.56 -9.95 -4.09
C ILE A 62 -1.14 -11.19 -3.37
N HIS A 63 -2.10 -11.89 -3.99
CA HIS A 63 -2.69 -13.08 -3.40
C HIS A 63 -1.66 -14.18 -3.14
N ARG A 64 -0.80 -14.50 -4.09
CA ARG A 64 0.23 -15.55 -3.98
C ARG A 64 1.33 -15.24 -2.98
N ALA A 65 1.55 -13.97 -2.67
CA ALA A 65 2.58 -13.58 -1.72
C ALA A 65 2.18 -13.90 -0.27
N GLU A 66 3.12 -14.34 0.55
CA GLU A 66 2.95 -14.47 2.00
C GLU A 66 2.98 -13.11 2.68
N GLU A 67 3.76 -12.18 2.14
CA GLU A 67 3.91 -10.81 2.61
C GLU A 67 4.20 -9.90 1.41
N VAL A 68 3.62 -8.69 1.43
CA VAL A 68 3.93 -7.62 0.46
C VAL A 68 4.83 -6.59 1.14
N VAL A 69 6.02 -6.38 0.58
CA VAL A 69 6.95 -5.33 1.02
C VAL A 69 6.91 -4.19 0.01
N VAL A 70 6.62 -3.00 0.47
CA VAL A 70 6.51 -1.79 -0.35
C VAL A 70 7.63 -0.84 0.05
N ILE A 71 8.54 -0.55 -0.89
CA ILE A 71 9.63 0.41 -0.70
C ILE A 71 9.34 1.58 -1.62
N SER A 72 9.02 2.73 -1.05
CA SER A 72 8.59 3.89 -1.82
C SER A 72 9.27 5.16 -1.35
N ARG A 73 9.72 5.97 -2.30
CA ARG A 73 10.05 7.36 -2.01
C ARG A 73 8.82 8.03 -1.37
N TYR A 74 9.06 8.73 -0.27
CA TYR A 74 8.01 9.53 0.36
C TYR A 74 7.64 10.71 -0.53
N THR A 75 6.36 10.83 -0.87
CA THR A 75 5.86 11.87 -1.78
C THR A 75 4.52 12.40 -1.26
N TYR A 76 4.49 13.66 -0.84
CA TYR A 76 3.28 14.36 -0.36
C TYR A 76 2.41 13.56 0.63
N GLY A 77 3.03 12.87 1.57
CA GLY A 77 2.32 12.09 2.60
C GLY A 77 2.02 10.64 2.23
N GLY A 78 2.46 10.17 1.08
CA GLY A 78 2.17 8.82 0.59
C GLY A 78 3.24 8.23 -0.33
N PHE A 79 2.82 7.38 -1.24
CA PHE A 79 3.68 6.70 -2.20
C PHE A 79 4.12 7.60 -3.35
N SER A 80 5.21 7.21 -4.01
CA SER A 80 5.60 7.74 -5.32
C SER A 80 4.54 7.44 -6.38
N GLY A 81 4.62 8.14 -7.52
CA GLY A 81 3.71 7.94 -8.64
C GLY A 81 3.71 6.50 -9.17
N PHE A 82 4.88 5.87 -9.26
CA PHE A 82 4.98 4.47 -9.70
C PHE A 82 4.29 3.52 -8.72
N VAL A 83 4.66 3.55 -7.44
CA VAL A 83 4.08 2.66 -6.42
C VAL A 83 2.56 2.89 -6.31
N LYS A 84 2.10 4.15 -6.37
CA LYS A 84 0.67 4.47 -6.40
C LYS A 84 -0.04 3.82 -7.59
N ASN A 85 0.55 3.90 -8.79
CA ASN A 85 0.00 3.27 -10.00
C ASN A 85 -0.08 1.74 -9.86
N VAL A 86 0.92 1.10 -9.24
CA VAL A 86 0.87 -0.36 -8.98
C VAL A 86 -0.33 -0.70 -8.10
N PHE A 87 -0.59 0.08 -7.05
CA PHE A 87 -1.77 -0.13 -6.19
C PHE A 87 -3.08 0.12 -6.94
N ASP A 88 -3.17 1.17 -7.76
CA ASP A 88 -4.36 1.45 -8.58
C ASP A 88 -4.63 0.31 -9.59
N ARG A 89 -3.58 -0.29 -10.13
CA ARG A 89 -3.66 -1.44 -11.04
C ARG A 89 -3.91 -2.76 -10.31
N SER A 90 -3.82 -2.78 -8.98
CA SER A 90 -4.12 -3.94 -8.13
C SER A 90 -5.59 -4.05 -7.73
N LEU A 91 -6.49 -3.22 -8.28
CA LEU A 91 -7.91 -3.20 -7.93
C LEU A 91 -8.60 -4.55 -8.14
N ALA A 92 -8.09 -5.37 -9.05
CA ALA A 92 -8.53 -6.75 -9.26
C ALA A 92 -8.38 -7.66 -8.03
N TYR A 93 -7.59 -7.26 -7.02
CA TYR A 93 -7.40 -8.00 -5.76
C TYR A 93 -8.65 -8.02 -4.88
N VAL A 94 -9.55 -7.05 -5.05
CA VAL A 94 -10.84 -6.98 -4.35
C VAL A 94 -12.01 -7.21 -5.31
N LEU A 95 -13.21 -7.46 -4.76
CA LEU A 95 -14.44 -7.62 -5.53
C LEU A 95 -15.13 -6.27 -5.76
N PRO A 96 -15.97 -6.14 -6.81
CA PRO A 96 -16.75 -4.92 -7.03
C PRO A 96 -17.84 -4.69 -5.97
N GLN A 97 -18.30 -5.74 -5.30
CA GLN A 97 -19.33 -5.65 -4.27
C GLN A 97 -18.77 -4.99 -3.00
N PHE A 98 -19.66 -4.29 -2.28
CA PHE A 98 -19.33 -3.63 -1.03
C PHE A 98 -19.81 -4.40 0.21
N GLU A 99 -19.17 -4.13 1.32
CA GLU A 99 -19.57 -4.53 2.66
C GLU A 99 -19.20 -3.45 3.68
N ILE A 100 -19.86 -3.45 4.83
CA ILE A 100 -19.55 -2.51 5.91
C ILE A 100 -18.47 -3.11 6.81
N VAL A 101 -17.37 -2.36 6.95
CA VAL A 101 -16.22 -2.72 7.79
C VAL A 101 -15.96 -1.59 8.76
N LYS A 102 -16.14 -1.83 10.05
CA LYS A 102 -15.97 -0.82 11.11
C LYS A 102 -16.74 0.47 10.87
N GLY A 103 -17.93 0.38 10.27
CA GLY A 103 -18.81 1.52 9.95
C GLY A 103 -18.52 2.21 8.62
N GLU A 104 -17.54 1.76 7.86
CA GLU A 104 -17.17 2.30 6.54
C GLU A 104 -17.51 1.30 5.42
N SER A 105 -17.84 1.81 4.23
CA SER A 105 -18.13 0.99 3.05
C SER A 105 -16.82 0.65 2.33
N HIS A 106 -16.50 -0.64 2.23
CA HIS A 106 -15.31 -1.14 1.54
C HIS A 106 -15.66 -2.27 0.59
N HIS A 107 -14.82 -2.48 -0.43
CA HIS A 107 -14.93 -3.63 -1.32
C HIS A 107 -14.78 -4.94 -0.57
N LYS A 108 -15.56 -5.95 -0.96
CA LYS A 108 -15.44 -7.31 -0.43
C LYS A 108 -14.11 -7.95 -0.81
N LYS A 109 -13.62 -8.82 0.05
CA LYS A 109 -12.46 -9.67 -0.24
C LYS A 109 -12.74 -10.57 -1.45
N ARG A 110 -11.79 -10.64 -2.40
CA ARG A 110 -11.77 -11.70 -3.42
C ARG A 110 -11.13 -12.96 -2.87
N TYR A 111 -10.13 -12.82 -2.01
CA TYR A 111 -9.36 -13.89 -1.39
C TYR A 111 -9.60 -13.90 0.12
N ALA A 112 -9.60 -15.09 0.73
CA ALA A 112 -9.95 -15.25 2.14
C ALA A 112 -8.88 -14.70 3.10
N GLU A 113 -7.60 -14.74 2.67
CA GLU A 113 -6.46 -14.41 3.50
C GLU A 113 -6.42 -12.94 3.87
N ASP A 114 -5.89 -12.66 5.05
CA ASP A 114 -5.58 -11.31 5.51
C ASP A 114 -4.09 -11.01 5.25
N LYS A 115 -3.81 -10.25 4.19
CA LYS A 115 -2.46 -10.04 3.66
C LYS A 115 -1.66 -9.06 4.53
N PRO A 116 -0.47 -9.46 5.05
CA PRO A 116 0.44 -8.56 5.75
C PRO A 116 1.22 -7.68 4.78
N PHE A 117 1.30 -6.39 5.10
CA PHE A 117 2.07 -5.39 4.37
C PHE A 117 3.14 -4.75 5.24
N THR A 118 4.37 -4.71 4.75
CA THR A 118 5.48 -3.91 5.30
C THR A 118 5.75 -2.75 4.38
N PHE A 119 5.75 -1.53 4.91
CA PHE A 119 6.01 -0.30 4.16
C PHE A 119 7.33 0.32 4.60
N ILE A 120 8.16 0.72 3.65
CA ILE A 120 9.44 1.40 3.87
C ILE A 120 9.39 2.69 3.05
N PHE A 121 9.29 3.84 3.73
CA PHE A 121 9.40 5.14 3.11
C PHE A 121 10.84 5.64 3.18
N TYR A 122 11.32 6.25 2.10
CA TYR A 122 12.68 6.76 2.01
C TYR A 122 12.76 8.10 1.25
N GLY A 123 13.93 8.75 1.31
CA GLY A 123 14.32 9.85 0.45
C GLY A 123 14.44 11.22 1.13
N GLN A 124 14.05 11.34 2.38
CA GLN A 124 14.24 12.55 3.20
C GLN A 124 14.00 12.25 4.67
N GLU A 125 14.55 13.08 5.54
CA GLU A 125 14.17 13.11 6.94
C GLU A 125 12.73 13.62 7.08
N LEU A 126 11.90 12.88 7.82
CA LEU A 126 10.49 13.19 8.03
C LEU A 126 10.24 13.67 9.45
N THR A 127 9.46 14.73 9.57
CA THR A 127 8.90 15.17 10.86
C THR A 127 7.92 14.12 11.40
N GLU A 128 7.69 14.13 12.70
CA GLU A 128 6.70 13.24 13.33
C GLU A 128 5.28 13.44 12.78
N ALA A 129 4.93 14.65 12.31
CA ALA A 129 3.64 14.92 11.68
C ALA A 129 3.53 14.21 10.31
N GLU A 130 4.60 14.22 9.52
CA GLU A 130 4.67 13.53 8.22
C GLU A 130 4.67 12.01 8.40
N LYS A 131 5.42 11.47 9.36
CA LYS A 131 5.39 10.04 9.71
C LYS A 131 3.98 9.59 10.11
N ARG A 132 3.27 10.39 10.93
CA ARG A 132 1.86 10.12 11.27
C ARG A 132 0.94 10.14 10.04
N SER A 133 1.17 11.07 9.11
CA SER A 133 0.39 11.15 7.86
C SER A 133 0.61 9.92 6.99
N ALA A 134 1.88 9.52 6.77
CA ALA A 134 2.22 8.31 6.04
C ALA A 134 1.62 7.05 6.69
N TRP A 135 1.67 6.95 8.02
CA TRP A 135 1.09 5.82 8.74
C TRP A 135 -0.43 5.73 8.55
N ARG A 136 -1.15 6.86 8.65
CA ARG A 136 -2.60 6.92 8.39
C ARG A 136 -2.92 6.51 6.95
N TYR A 137 -2.11 6.99 6.00
CA TYR A 137 -2.26 6.67 4.59
C TYR A 137 -2.14 5.15 4.34
N VAL A 138 -1.07 4.50 4.79
CA VAL A 138 -0.90 3.06 4.56
C VAL A 138 -1.92 2.20 5.31
N LYS A 139 -2.41 2.67 6.48
CA LYS A 139 -3.52 2.03 7.18
C LYS A 139 -4.80 2.07 6.35
N ALA A 140 -5.12 3.21 5.74
CA ALA A 140 -6.28 3.35 4.85
C ALA A 140 -6.11 2.48 3.59
N VAL A 141 -4.90 2.46 2.98
CA VAL A 141 -4.60 1.57 1.85
C VAL A 141 -4.86 0.11 2.22
N CYS A 142 -4.31 -0.36 3.35
CA CYS A 142 -4.53 -1.74 3.80
C CYS A 142 -6.01 -2.05 4.05
N THR A 143 -6.76 -1.11 4.63
CA THR A 143 -8.21 -1.28 4.83
C THR A 143 -8.92 -1.45 3.48
N ASN A 144 -8.59 -0.62 2.48
CA ASN A 144 -9.20 -0.68 1.14
C ASN A 144 -8.89 -1.97 0.39
N ILE A 145 -7.65 -2.47 0.47
CA ILE A 145 -7.27 -3.74 -0.17
C ILE A 145 -7.49 -4.95 0.74
N ARG A 146 -8.14 -4.78 1.89
CA ARG A 146 -8.54 -5.87 2.79
C ARG A 146 -7.35 -6.65 3.38
N GLY A 147 -6.21 -5.95 3.61
CA GLY A 147 -5.02 -6.45 4.30
C GLY A 147 -4.77 -5.72 5.63
N HIS A 148 -3.59 -5.92 6.22
CA HIS A 148 -3.18 -5.21 7.43
C HIS A 148 -1.74 -4.71 7.36
N VAL A 149 -1.46 -3.65 8.12
CA VAL A 149 -0.11 -3.11 8.27
C VAL A 149 0.66 -4.00 9.26
N LYS A 150 1.73 -4.63 8.80
CA LYS A 150 2.68 -5.37 9.63
C LYS A 150 3.75 -4.44 10.20
N ASN A 151 4.39 -3.64 9.35
CA ASN A 151 5.41 -2.66 9.74
C ASN A 151 5.33 -1.40 8.89
N VAL A 152 5.73 -0.27 9.45
CA VAL A 152 6.04 0.97 8.72
C VAL A 152 7.40 1.47 9.17
N LEU A 153 8.32 1.59 8.24
CA LEU A 153 9.70 2.02 8.47
C LEU A 153 9.97 3.31 7.69
N PHE A 154 10.80 4.18 8.26
CA PHE A 154 11.25 5.42 7.63
C PHE A 154 12.75 5.41 7.53
N ARG A 155 13.30 5.85 6.40
CA ARG A 155 14.74 5.92 6.10
C ARG A 155 15.03 7.26 5.42
N ASP A 156 16.00 7.99 5.89
CA ASP A 156 16.41 9.26 5.28
C ASP A 156 17.02 9.00 3.91
N GLU A 157 17.83 7.93 3.81
CA GLU A 157 18.42 7.42 2.57
C GLU A 157 18.30 5.89 2.53
N MET A 158 18.24 5.31 1.34
CA MET A 158 18.35 3.85 1.15
C MET A 158 19.82 3.45 1.09
N VAL A 159 20.60 3.83 2.13
CA VAL A 159 21.96 3.34 2.29
C VAL A 159 21.91 1.88 2.72
N PRO A 160 22.76 1.01 2.17
CA PRO A 160 22.88 -0.35 2.68
C PRO A 160 23.24 -0.28 4.16
N ALA A 161 22.42 -0.83 5.02
CA ALA A 161 22.77 -1.01 6.42
C ALA A 161 23.85 -2.11 6.52
N ALA A 162 25.04 -1.82 6.01
CA ALA A 162 26.22 -2.66 6.19
C ALA A 162 26.87 -2.44 7.57
N ALA A 163 26.36 -1.51 8.40
CA ALA A 163 27.03 -1.11 9.63
C ALA A 163 26.14 -0.89 10.87
N SER A 164 24.82 -1.04 10.81
CA SER A 164 24.03 -0.93 12.03
C SER A 164 23.11 -2.13 12.17
N GLY A 165 23.42 -3.00 13.12
CA GLY A 165 22.56 -4.07 13.59
C GLY A 165 21.34 -3.58 14.37
N GLU A 166 20.81 -2.41 14.04
CA GLU A 166 19.59 -1.88 14.63
C GLU A 166 18.40 -2.22 13.75
N GLU A 167 17.75 -3.29 14.12
CA GLU A 167 16.35 -3.52 13.81
C GLU A 167 15.54 -2.38 14.41
N SER A 168 15.22 -1.36 13.59
CA SER A 168 14.38 -0.25 14.04
C SER A 168 13.03 -0.81 14.47
N ARG A 169 12.71 -0.65 15.77
CA ARG A 169 11.40 -1.02 16.32
C ARG A 169 10.28 -0.37 15.49
N PRO A 170 9.18 -1.10 15.23
CA PRO A 170 8.00 -0.51 14.57
C PRO A 170 7.52 0.68 15.39
N VAL A 171 7.59 1.87 14.81
CA VAL A 171 7.03 3.07 15.42
C VAL A 171 5.54 3.06 15.13
N CYS A 172 4.75 2.57 16.09
CA CYS A 172 3.33 2.85 16.13
C CYS A 172 3.16 4.19 16.87
N PRO A 173 2.93 5.32 16.19
CA PRO A 173 2.65 6.57 16.89
C PRO A 173 1.30 6.42 17.59
N GLU A 174 1.25 6.71 18.89
CA GLU A 174 0.00 6.73 19.65
C GLU A 174 -0.98 7.69 18.97
N VAL A 175 -2.10 7.15 18.51
CA VAL A 175 -3.19 7.95 17.99
C VAL A 175 -3.96 8.50 19.18
N PRO A 176 -4.02 9.83 19.39
CA PRO A 176 -4.86 10.40 20.44
C PRO A 176 -6.32 9.97 20.19
N THR A 177 -6.89 9.24 21.12
CA THR A 177 -8.32 8.91 21.15
C THR A 177 -9.10 10.15 21.60
N SER A 178 -9.29 11.15 20.74
CA SER A 178 -10.22 12.22 21.01
C SER A 178 -10.78 12.84 19.70
N ALA A 179 -11.84 12.22 19.20
CA ALA A 179 -12.91 12.94 18.56
C ALA A 179 -14.20 12.42 19.18
N ALA A 180 -14.77 13.19 20.08
CA ALA A 180 -16.11 12.97 20.57
C ALA A 180 -17.11 12.96 19.38
N PRO A 181 -18.13 12.08 19.39
CA PRO A 181 -19.12 12.05 18.31
C PRO A 181 -19.83 13.40 18.23
N GLY A 182 -19.79 14.01 17.03
CA GLY A 182 -20.52 15.26 16.76
C GLY A 182 -22.00 15.10 17.08
N LYS A 183 -22.58 16.09 17.74
CA LYS A 183 -24.01 16.14 18.04
C LYS A 183 -24.84 16.04 16.73
N PRO A 184 -25.95 15.29 16.74
CA PRO A 184 -26.82 15.23 15.58
C PRO A 184 -27.43 16.61 15.29
N LEU A 185 -27.43 16.99 14.02
CA LEU A 185 -28.14 18.19 13.51
C LEU A 185 -29.65 18.03 13.79
N THR A 186 -30.18 18.87 14.67
CA THR A 186 -31.61 18.98 14.88
C THR A 186 -32.25 19.64 13.66
N THR A 187 -33.05 18.89 12.93
CA THR A 187 -33.94 19.44 11.88
C THR A 187 -34.99 20.29 12.52
N GLY A 188 -34.86 21.61 12.39
CA GLY A 188 -35.95 22.56 12.76
C GLY A 188 -37.19 22.32 11.86
N LYS A 189 -38.28 21.97 12.47
CA LYS A 189 -39.61 22.06 11.84
C LYS A 189 -39.96 23.52 11.67
N THR A 190 -40.11 23.97 10.43
CA THR A 190 -40.83 25.23 10.11
C THR A 190 -42.32 24.94 10.05
N ALA A 191 -43.06 25.73 10.77
CA ALA A 191 -44.53 25.78 10.74
C ALA A 191 -45.00 26.48 9.46
#